data_52e32fe0c55c7d88080b19821650808a
#
_entry.id   52e32fe0c55c7d88080b19821650808a
#
_cell.length_a   1.000
_cell.length_b   1.000
_cell.length_c   1.000
_cell.angle_alpha   90.00
_cell.angle_beta   90.00
_cell.angle_gamma   90.00
#
_symmetry.space_group_name_H-M   'P 1'
#
loop_
_entity.id
_entity.type
_entity.pdbx_description
1 polymer ?
#
loop_
_entity_poly.entity_id
_entity_poly.type
_entity_poly.pdbx_seq_one_letter_code
_entity_poly.pdbx_strand_id
1 'polypeptide(L)'
;MAHDTTYALELRDLRKCFGKTEIIRGANLAVKAGERVAIIGPNGAGKSTLFNLISGRFAPTSGEVLLDGQRIDGKKPFEINRMGLSRSFQITNIFPNLSVFENLRCGVLWSMGYKYTFLRFLSGLDDANERAKQLMEMIKLEKKRDTLAVNLTYAEQRALEI
;
A
#
# COMPACT_ATOMS: atom_id res chain seq x y z
N MET A 1 -5.07 -28.99 20.86
CA MET A 1 -5.69 -27.67 20.64
C MET A 1 -4.63 -26.79 19.97
N ALA A 2 -4.68 -26.63 18.67
CA ALA A 2 -3.78 -25.74 17.94
C ALA A 2 -4.16 -24.30 18.32
N HIS A 3 -3.24 -23.55 18.94
CA HIS A 3 -3.37 -22.11 19.04
C HIS A 3 -3.32 -21.56 17.61
N ASP A 4 -4.48 -21.23 17.11
CA ASP A 4 -4.67 -20.52 15.84
C ASP A 4 -4.16 -19.08 16.03
N THR A 5 -2.83 -18.93 16.04
CA THR A 5 -2.19 -17.63 16.11
C THR A 5 -2.21 -17.09 14.69
N THR A 6 -3.31 -16.45 14.31
CA THR A 6 -3.43 -15.82 13.00
C THR A 6 -2.48 -14.62 12.95
N TYR A 7 -1.41 -14.74 12.18
CA TYR A 7 -0.50 -13.64 11.89
C TYR A 7 -1.11 -12.72 10.85
N ALA A 8 -0.96 -11.41 11.04
CA ALA A 8 -1.38 -10.42 10.05
C ALA A 8 -0.56 -10.56 8.75
N LEU A 9 0.73 -10.87 8.88
CA LEU A 9 1.60 -11.18 7.74
C LEU A 9 2.51 -12.36 8.09
N GLU A 10 2.61 -13.32 7.17
CA GLU A 10 3.53 -14.45 7.34
C GLU A 10 4.26 -14.75 6.03
N LEU A 11 5.55 -15.02 6.13
CA LEU A 11 6.41 -15.49 5.05
C LEU A 11 6.90 -16.87 5.43
N ARG A 12 6.77 -17.84 4.52
CA ARG A 12 7.21 -19.22 4.71
C ARG A 12 8.17 -19.63 3.62
N ASP A 13 9.42 -19.91 3.99
CA ASP A 13 10.53 -20.28 3.11
C ASP A 13 10.56 -19.48 1.80
N LEU A 14 10.35 -18.17 1.90
CA LEU A 14 10.21 -17.29 0.74
C LEU A 14 11.55 -17.17 0.02
N ARG A 15 11.57 -17.47 -1.29
CA ARG A 15 12.78 -17.44 -2.12
C ARG A 15 12.57 -16.61 -3.36
N LYS A 16 13.63 -15.93 -3.80
CA LYS A 16 13.63 -15.18 -5.05
C LYS A 16 14.96 -15.28 -5.76
N CYS A 17 14.92 -15.79 -6.99
CA CYS A 17 16.02 -15.77 -7.93
C CYS A 17 15.75 -14.78 -9.07
N PHE A 18 16.79 -14.09 -9.52
CA PHE A 18 16.82 -13.36 -10.78
C PHE A 18 17.88 -14.01 -11.68
N GLY A 19 17.44 -14.72 -12.69
CA GLY A 19 18.28 -15.60 -13.48
C GLY A 19 18.93 -16.67 -12.58
N LYS A 20 20.25 -16.70 -12.53
CA LYS A 20 21.01 -17.66 -11.69
C LYS A 20 21.33 -17.13 -10.29
N THR A 21 20.99 -15.89 -9.97
CA THR A 21 21.34 -15.26 -8.69
C THR A 21 20.17 -15.33 -7.73
N GLU A 22 20.34 -16.04 -6.62
CA GLU A 22 19.38 -16.10 -5.53
C GLU A 22 19.58 -14.89 -4.59
N ILE A 23 18.56 -14.02 -4.52
CA ILE A 23 18.57 -12.80 -3.70
C ILE A 23 17.90 -13.05 -2.35
N ILE A 24 16.78 -13.77 -2.32
CA ILE A 24 16.10 -14.17 -1.08
C ILE A 24 16.23 -15.69 -0.94
N ARG A 25 16.78 -16.13 0.18
CA ARG A 25 17.26 -17.50 0.41
C ARG A 25 16.48 -18.18 1.54
N GLY A 26 15.15 -18.27 1.39
CA GLY A 26 14.31 -18.93 2.41
C GLY A 26 13.98 -18.01 3.58
N ALA A 27 13.44 -16.81 3.29
CA ALA A 27 13.03 -15.88 4.32
C ALA A 27 11.77 -16.38 5.04
N ASN A 28 11.83 -16.36 6.38
CA ASN A 28 10.70 -16.65 7.26
C ASN A 28 10.46 -15.43 8.15
N LEU A 29 9.20 -15.01 8.25
CA LEU A 29 8.77 -13.89 9.07
C LEU A 29 7.33 -14.12 9.49
N ALA A 30 7.00 -13.80 10.74
CA ALA A 30 5.64 -13.81 11.23
C ALA A 30 5.40 -12.51 12.01
N VAL A 31 4.39 -11.75 11.60
CA VAL A 31 4.02 -10.44 12.18
C VAL A 31 2.60 -10.54 12.70
N LYS A 32 2.41 -10.24 13.98
CA LYS A 32 1.09 -10.21 14.61
C LYS A 32 0.36 -8.90 14.32
N ALA A 33 -0.96 -8.90 14.45
CA ALA A 33 -1.74 -7.68 14.36
C ALA A 33 -1.26 -6.64 15.39
N GLY A 34 -1.06 -5.39 14.95
CA GLY A 34 -0.56 -4.30 15.78
C GLY A 34 0.95 -4.33 16.06
N GLU A 35 1.67 -5.36 15.64
CA GLU A 35 3.12 -5.44 15.82
C GLU A 35 3.86 -4.51 14.84
N ARG A 36 4.99 -3.96 15.29
CA ARG A 36 5.90 -3.16 14.47
C ARG A 36 7.22 -3.90 14.30
N VAL A 37 7.54 -4.24 13.06
CA VAL A 37 8.75 -4.99 12.71
C VAL A 37 9.66 -4.15 11.82
N ALA A 38 10.96 -4.12 12.12
CA ALA A 38 11.97 -3.48 11.29
C ALA A 38 12.87 -4.53 10.64
N ILE A 39 13.09 -4.39 9.33
CA ILE A 39 14.02 -5.23 8.57
C ILE A 39 15.31 -4.45 8.37
N ILE A 40 16.38 -4.88 9.03
CA ILE A 40 17.68 -4.23 9.04
C ILE A 40 18.70 -5.07 8.23
N GLY A 41 19.61 -4.42 7.58
CA GLY A 41 20.69 -5.07 6.85
C GLY A 41 21.43 -4.11 5.89
N PRO A 42 22.60 -4.48 5.38
CA PRO A 42 23.39 -3.66 4.46
C PRO A 42 22.68 -3.40 3.13
N ASN A 43 23.22 -2.48 2.34
CA ASN A 43 22.75 -2.27 0.97
C ASN A 43 22.99 -3.54 0.14
N GLY A 44 22.05 -3.91 -0.70
CA GLY A 44 22.10 -5.16 -1.47
C GLY A 44 21.64 -6.43 -0.73
N ALA A 45 21.31 -6.36 0.57
CA ALA A 45 20.83 -7.52 1.34
C ALA A 45 19.45 -8.05 0.95
N GLY A 46 18.83 -7.52 -0.11
CA GLY A 46 17.53 -7.98 -0.59
C GLY A 46 16.31 -7.35 0.08
N LYS A 47 16.46 -6.37 0.98
CA LYS A 47 15.33 -5.72 1.69
C LYS A 47 14.24 -5.22 0.74
N SER A 48 14.62 -4.44 -0.27
CA SER A 48 13.67 -3.92 -1.27
C SER A 48 13.03 -5.04 -2.09
N THR A 49 13.77 -6.11 -2.37
CA THR A 49 13.24 -7.29 -3.05
C THR A 49 12.20 -7.99 -2.19
N LEU A 50 12.45 -8.14 -0.89
CA LEU A 50 11.49 -8.72 0.05
C LEU A 50 10.19 -7.92 0.10
N PHE A 51 10.27 -6.59 0.22
CA PHE A 51 9.09 -5.72 0.16
C PHE A 51 8.37 -5.78 -1.18
N ASN A 52 9.09 -5.97 -2.30
CA ASN A 52 8.48 -6.16 -3.61
C ASN A 52 7.74 -7.50 -3.74
N LEU A 53 8.23 -8.55 -3.07
CA LEU A 53 7.55 -9.86 -3.00
C LEU A 53 6.26 -9.75 -2.17
N ILE A 54 6.34 -9.15 -0.98
CA ILE A 54 5.19 -8.96 -0.08
C ILE A 54 4.09 -8.14 -0.76
N SER A 55 4.46 -7.08 -1.48
CA SER A 55 3.50 -6.21 -2.17
C SER A 55 3.05 -6.70 -3.55
N GLY A 56 3.45 -7.91 -3.96
CA GLY A 56 3.05 -8.51 -5.24
C GLY A 56 3.68 -7.87 -6.49
N ARG A 57 4.66 -6.96 -6.32
CA ARG A 57 5.38 -6.38 -7.46
C ARG A 57 6.28 -7.40 -8.17
N PHE A 58 6.78 -8.38 -7.41
CA PHE A 58 7.48 -9.55 -7.92
C PHE A 58 6.80 -10.82 -7.42
N ALA A 59 6.68 -11.82 -8.29
CA ALA A 59 6.31 -13.15 -7.85
C ALA A 59 7.51 -13.84 -7.19
N PRO A 60 7.34 -14.59 -6.10
CA PRO A 60 8.38 -15.42 -5.55
C PRO A 60 8.79 -16.54 -6.52
N THR A 61 9.99 -17.05 -6.38
CA THR A 61 10.43 -18.27 -7.09
C THR A 61 9.88 -19.52 -6.39
N SER A 62 9.83 -19.48 -5.05
CA SER A 62 9.18 -20.49 -4.21
C SER A 62 8.87 -19.92 -2.83
N GLY A 63 8.15 -20.67 -2.01
CA GLY A 63 7.67 -20.23 -0.71
C GLY A 63 6.32 -19.52 -0.81
N GLU A 64 5.86 -19.00 0.30
CA GLU A 64 4.51 -18.44 0.43
C GLU A 64 4.53 -17.09 1.16
N VAL A 65 3.59 -16.24 0.78
CA VAL A 65 3.24 -15.00 1.49
C VAL A 65 1.78 -15.08 1.87
N LEU A 66 1.49 -14.97 3.17
CA LEU A 66 0.13 -14.99 3.69
C LEU A 66 -0.20 -13.66 4.36
N LEU A 67 -1.38 -13.14 4.11
CA LEU A 67 -1.98 -11.97 4.74
C LEU A 67 -3.25 -12.43 5.44
N ASP A 68 -3.33 -12.26 6.76
CA ASP A 68 -4.42 -12.76 7.60
C ASP A 68 -4.76 -14.24 7.30
N GLY A 69 -3.72 -15.07 7.15
CA GLY A 69 -3.84 -16.49 6.81
C GLY A 69 -4.20 -16.80 5.36
N GLN A 70 -4.46 -15.80 4.52
CA GLN A 70 -4.78 -15.99 3.11
C GLN A 70 -3.54 -15.83 2.24
N ARG A 71 -3.30 -16.78 1.36
CA ARG A 71 -2.19 -16.73 0.42
C ARG A 71 -2.33 -15.61 -0.59
N ILE A 72 -1.30 -14.76 -0.71
CA ILE A 72 -1.29 -13.58 -1.58
C ILE A 72 -0.20 -13.60 -2.65
N ASP A 73 0.75 -14.52 -2.60
CA ASP A 73 1.78 -14.66 -3.64
C ASP A 73 1.15 -14.97 -5.01
N GLY A 74 1.64 -14.30 -6.03
CA GLY A 74 1.07 -14.37 -7.39
C GLY A 74 -0.13 -13.45 -7.65
N LYS A 75 -0.71 -12.82 -6.62
CA LYS A 75 -1.72 -11.76 -6.80
C LYS A 75 -1.08 -10.46 -7.28
N LYS A 76 -1.86 -9.66 -7.99
CA LYS A 76 -1.43 -8.33 -8.42
C LYS A 76 -1.42 -7.33 -7.26
N PRO A 77 -0.56 -6.30 -7.29
CA PRO A 77 -0.47 -5.31 -6.20
C PRO A 77 -1.81 -4.68 -5.80
N PHE A 78 -2.68 -4.39 -6.77
CA PHE A 78 -3.98 -3.81 -6.49
C PHE A 78 -4.95 -4.79 -5.80
N GLU A 79 -4.81 -6.09 -6.02
CA GLU A 79 -5.61 -7.12 -5.33
C GLU A 79 -5.16 -7.25 -3.88
N ILE A 80 -3.84 -7.24 -3.66
CA ILE A 80 -3.23 -7.28 -2.32
C ILE A 80 -3.59 -6.02 -1.52
N ASN A 81 -3.58 -4.86 -2.17
CA ASN A 81 -4.00 -3.61 -1.53
C ASN A 81 -5.47 -3.67 -1.05
N ARG A 82 -6.36 -4.25 -1.86
CA ARG A 82 -7.78 -4.45 -1.48
C ARG A 82 -7.96 -5.43 -0.32
N MET A 83 -7.00 -6.29 -0.08
CA MET A 83 -6.98 -7.19 1.08
C MET A 83 -6.46 -6.51 2.35
N GLY A 84 -6.09 -5.23 2.29
CA GLY A 84 -5.70 -4.42 3.43
C GLY A 84 -4.19 -4.18 3.56
N LEU A 85 -3.34 -4.71 2.66
CA LEU A 85 -1.92 -4.45 2.70
C LEU A 85 -1.57 -3.21 1.86
N SER A 86 -1.17 -2.14 2.53
CA SER A 86 -0.70 -0.91 1.90
C SER A 86 0.83 -0.82 1.94
N ARG A 87 1.41 -0.16 0.95
CA ARG A 87 2.85 0.13 0.88
C ARG A 87 3.08 1.57 0.48
N SER A 88 3.84 2.30 1.29
CA SER A 88 4.40 3.59 0.88
C SER A 88 5.66 3.38 0.04
N PHE A 89 5.88 4.24 -0.95
CA PHE A 89 7.04 4.20 -1.82
C PHE A 89 8.01 5.34 -1.47
N GLN A 90 9.27 5.18 -1.84
CA GLN A 90 10.30 6.21 -1.63
C GLN A 90 10.03 7.46 -2.49
N ILE A 91 9.46 7.27 -3.68
CA ILE A 91 8.99 8.34 -4.57
C ILE A 91 7.49 8.48 -4.37
N THR A 92 7.02 9.70 -4.13
CA THR A 92 5.59 10.00 -3.93
C THR A 92 4.77 9.65 -5.16
N ASN A 93 3.70 8.87 -4.97
CA ASN A 93 2.76 8.48 -6.01
C ASN A 93 1.45 9.28 -5.85
N ILE A 94 1.50 10.55 -6.23
CA ILE A 94 0.36 11.46 -6.25
C ILE A 94 0.04 11.88 -7.68
N PHE A 95 -1.13 12.42 -7.92
CA PHE A 95 -1.52 13.04 -9.18
C PHE A 95 -1.10 14.51 -9.15
N PRO A 96 0.05 14.90 -9.76
CA PRO A 96 0.64 16.21 -9.57
C PRO A 96 -0.24 17.36 -10.08
N ASN A 97 -1.05 17.10 -11.10
CA ASN A 97 -1.92 18.08 -11.74
C ASN A 97 -3.35 18.10 -11.16
N LEU A 98 -3.62 17.32 -10.12
CA LEU A 98 -4.85 17.39 -9.35
C LEU A 98 -4.62 18.17 -8.06
N SER A 99 -5.68 18.79 -7.53
CA SER A 99 -5.64 19.46 -6.22
C SER A 99 -5.47 18.46 -5.07
N VAL A 100 -5.16 18.94 -3.88
CA VAL A 100 -5.11 18.12 -2.66
C VAL A 100 -6.42 17.37 -2.48
N PHE A 101 -7.55 18.08 -2.59
CA PHE A 101 -8.88 17.46 -2.42
C PHE A 101 -9.16 16.38 -3.46
N GLU A 102 -8.82 16.63 -4.73
CA GLU A 102 -9.03 15.65 -5.80
C GLU A 102 -8.16 14.41 -5.65
N ASN A 103 -6.91 14.55 -5.20
CA ASN A 103 -6.03 13.42 -4.88
C ASN A 103 -6.66 12.52 -3.81
N LEU A 104 -7.08 13.10 -2.68
CA LEU A 104 -7.74 12.37 -1.60
C LEU A 104 -9.03 11.73 -2.06
N ARG A 105 -9.86 12.45 -2.83
CA ARG A 105 -11.10 11.92 -3.38
C ARG A 105 -10.85 10.72 -4.30
N CYS A 106 -9.82 10.74 -5.14
CA CYS A 106 -9.44 9.60 -5.97
C CYS A 106 -9.15 8.35 -5.13
N GLY A 107 -8.42 8.49 -4.02
CA GLY A 107 -8.14 7.40 -3.09
C GLY A 107 -9.41 6.86 -2.43
N VAL A 108 -10.31 7.76 -2.01
CA VAL A 108 -11.57 7.42 -1.33
C VAL A 108 -12.55 6.71 -2.25
N LEU A 109 -12.72 7.16 -3.50
CA LEU A 109 -13.70 6.61 -4.44
C LEU A 109 -13.59 5.10 -4.59
N TRP A 110 -12.38 4.59 -4.63
CA TRP A 110 -12.16 3.15 -4.78
C TRP A 110 -12.53 2.37 -3.51
N SER A 111 -12.15 2.87 -2.34
CA SER A 111 -12.42 2.23 -1.04
C SER A 111 -13.92 2.17 -0.73
N MET A 112 -14.69 3.16 -1.19
CA MET A 112 -16.14 3.24 -1.02
C MET A 112 -16.94 2.49 -2.11
N GLY A 113 -16.27 1.76 -3.01
CA GLY A 113 -16.93 0.92 -4.00
C GLY A 113 -17.46 1.65 -5.24
N TYR A 114 -17.09 2.91 -5.44
CA TYR A 114 -17.43 3.68 -6.66
C TYR A 114 -16.59 3.23 -7.86
N LYS A 115 -16.79 1.97 -8.26
CA LYS A 115 -16.14 1.38 -9.44
C LYS A 115 -16.94 1.75 -10.69
N TYR A 116 -16.29 2.41 -11.66
CA TYR A 116 -16.88 2.64 -13.00
C TYR A 116 -18.26 3.34 -13.04
N THR A 117 -18.52 4.27 -12.14
CA THR A 117 -19.74 5.08 -12.11
C THR A 117 -19.65 6.24 -13.11
N PHE A 118 -19.69 5.95 -14.41
CA PHE A 118 -19.59 6.95 -15.49
C PHE A 118 -20.78 7.91 -15.59
N LEU A 119 -21.90 7.61 -14.94
CA LEU A 119 -23.15 8.38 -15.03
C LEU A 119 -23.41 9.32 -13.84
N ARG A 120 -22.51 9.36 -12.83
CA ARG A 120 -22.63 10.28 -11.70
C ARG A 120 -21.57 11.36 -11.77
N PHE A 121 -21.99 12.62 -11.66
CA PHE A 121 -21.04 13.72 -11.50
C PHE A 121 -20.32 13.57 -10.15
N LEU A 122 -19.01 13.80 -10.15
CA LEU A 122 -18.16 13.72 -8.95
C LEU A 122 -18.63 14.67 -7.84
N SER A 123 -19.26 15.80 -8.19
CA SER A 123 -19.86 16.75 -7.25
C SER A 123 -21.07 16.19 -6.49
N GLY A 124 -21.73 15.15 -6.97
CA GLY A 124 -22.88 14.52 -6.34
C GLY A 124 -22.54 13.27 -5.51
N LEU A 125 -21.27 13.06 -5.20
CA LEU A 125 -20.81 11.98 -4.33
C LEU A 125 -20.51 12.52 -2.92
N ASP A 126 -21.58 12.90 -2.21
CA ASP A 126 -21.48 13.63 -0.93
C ASP A 126 -20.70 12.85 0.13
N ASP A 127 -20.91 11.54 0.21
CA ASP A 127 -20.22 10.63 1.12
C ASP A 127 -18.69 10.56 0.84
N ALA A 128 -18.31 10.43 -0.43
CA ALA A 128 -16.91 10.42 -0.83
C ALA A 128 -16.23 11.79 -0.62
N ASN A 129 -16.97 12.87 -0.91
CA ASN A 129 -16.50 14.22 -0.69
C ASN A 129 -16.31 14.51 0.81
N GLU A 130 -17.25 14.06 1.65
CA GLU A 130 -17.13 14.21 3.09
C GLU A 130 -15.97 13.39 3.66
N ARG A 131 -15.78 12.16 3.19
CA ARG A 131 -14.63 11.34 3.59
C ARG A 131 -13.31 11.95 3.16
N ALA A 132 -13.23 12.52 1.97
CA ALA A 132 -12.03 13.24 1.49
C ALA A 132 -11.72 14.46 2.36
N LYS A 133 -12.75 15.22 2.83
CA LYS A 133 -12.56 16.32 3.77
C LYS A 133 -11.99 15.84 5.11
N GLN A 134 -12.55 14.80 5.70
CA GLN A 134 -12.06 14.22 6.94
C GLN A 134 -10.58 13.81 6.84
N LEU A 135 -10.20 13.15 5.74
CA LEU A 135 -8.80 12.80 5.51
C LEU A 135 -7.91 14.05 5.38
N MET A 136 -8.38 15.08 4.69
CA MET A 136 -7.65 16.34 4.53
C MET A 136 -7.42 17.03 5.87
N GLU A 137 -8.40 17.00 6.79
CA GLU A 137 -8.27 17.49 8.16
C GLU A 137 -7.24 16.68 8.97
N MET A 138 -7.26 15.34 8.84
CA MET A 138 -6.30 14.47 9.51
C MET A 138 -4.85 14.78 9.12
N ILE A 139 -4.61 15.11 7.85
CA ILE A 139 -3.27 15.46 7.35
C ILE A 139 -2.97 16.96 7.41
N LYS A 140 -3.89 17.79 7.95
CA LYS A 140 -3.76 19.25 8.15
C LYS A 140 -3.49 20.03 6.88
N LEU A 141 -4.14 19.68 5.78
CA LEU A 141 -4.02 20.35 4.48
C LEU A 141 -5.28 21.11 4.04
N GLU A 142 -6.21 21.43 4.94
CA GLU A 142 -7.49 22.11 4.65
C GLU A 142 -7.29 23.43 3.93
N LYS A 143 -6.28 24.21 4.37
CA LYS A 143 -5.94 25.52 3.78
C LYS A 143 -5.39 25.42 2.36
N LYS A 144 -5.00 24.23 1.94
CA LYS A 144 -4.43 23.94 0.61
C LYS A 144 -5.35 23.07 -0.25
N ARG A 145 -6.63 23.01 0.09
CA ARG A 145 -7.64 22.17 -0.56
C ARG A 145 -7.54 22.19 -2.09
N ASP A 146 -7.49 23.39 -2.66
CA ASP A 146 -7.54 23.60 -4.11
C ASP A 146 -6.14 23.84 -4.72
N THR A 147 -5.08 23.69 -3.91
CA THR A 147 -3.70 23.77 -4.37
C THR A 147 -3.35 22.51 -5.16
N LEU A 148 -2.74 22.68 -6.34
CA LEU A 148 -2.24 21.55 -7.11
C LEU A 148 -1.14 20.82 -6.34
N ALA A 149 -1.15 19.48 -6.38
CA ALA A 149 -0.22 18.65 -5.62
C ALA A 149 1.25 18.90 -6.01
N VAL A 150 1.53 19.29 -7.26
CA VAL A 150 2.88 19.69 -7.70
C VAL A 150 3.43 20.89 -6.94
N ASN A 151 2.58 21.78 -6.44
CA ASN A 151 2.95 23.02 -5.73
C ASN A 151 3.10 22.81 -4.21
N LEU A 152 2.90 21.61 -3.73
CA LEU A 152 3.10 21.26 -2.32
C LEU A 152 4.59 21.05 -2.02
N THR A 153 4.97 21.29 -0.77
CA THR A 153 6.28 20.88 -0.27
C THR A 153 6.39 19.35 -0.25
N TYR A 154 7.62 18.86 -0.24
CA TYR A 154 7.86 17.39 -0.19
C TYR A 154 7.17 16.73 1.01
N ALA A 155 7.19 17.37 2.18
CA ALA A 155 6.53 16.84 3.38
C ALA A 155 5.00 16.75 3.20
N GLU A 156 4.39 17.75 2.57
CA GLU A 156 2.94 17.78 2.29
C GLU A 156 2.56 16.76 1.22
N GLN A 157 3.40 16.58 0.18
CA GLN A 157 3.21 15.52 -0.80
C GLN A 157 3.26 14.12 -0.16
N ARG A 158 4.18 13.93 0.80
CA ARG A 158 4.27 12.67 1.57
C ARG A 158 3.06 12.46 2.47
N ALA A 159 2.52 13.52 3.07
CA ALA A 159 1.29 13.43 3.85
C ALA A 159 0.07 13.12 2.97
N LEU A 160 0.09 13.52 1.70
CA LEU A 160 -0.99 13.27 0.74
C LEU A 160 -0.97 11.83 0.17
N GLU A 161 0.13 11.11 0.30
CA GLU A 161 0.31 9.72 -0.20
C GLU A 161 -0.35 8.65 0.71
N ILE A 162 -1.34 8.98 1.47
CA ILE A 162 -2.00 8.08 2.44
C ILE A 162 -2.93 7.07 1.76
#